data_464bd377e4b75776553f16d19631bc1b
#
_entry.id   464bd377e4b75776553f16d19631bc1b
#
_cell.length_a   1.000
_cell.length_b   1.000
_cell.length_c   1.000
_cell.angle_alpha   90.00
_cell.angle_beta   90.00
_cell.angle_gamma   90.00
#
_symmetry.space_group_name_H-M   'P 1'
#
loop_
_entity.id
_entity.type
_entity.pdbx_description
1 polymer ?
#
loop_
_entity_poly.entity_id
_entity_poly.type
_entity_poly.pdbx_seq_one_letter_code
_entity_poly.pdbx_strand_id
1 'polypeptide(L)'
;MQNEDDLRGLAKVMDFMRAISILFVVINIYWFCYQSFRQWGINIGVVDKILLNFQRTAGLFSNILYTKLFSVVFLALSCLGTKGVKEEKITWNKIYVFLTIGFILFFLNWWLLVLPLPLAANTALYIFTMTAGYLSLLAAGVWISRLLKNNLMDDVFNLENESFAQETRLIENEYSINLPTRFYYKKKWNDGWINVVNPFRASMVLGTPGSGKSYAIVNNYIKQQIEKGFAVYIYDY
;
A
#
# COMPACT_ATOMS: atom_id res chain seq x y z
N MET A 1 -3.08 -14.06 16.79
CA MET A 1 -1.70 -14.57 16.65
C MET A 1 -1.41 -15.23 15.30
N GLN A 2 -2.19 -16.19 14.78
CA GLN A 2 -1.96 -16.79 13.45
C GLN A 2 -1.84 -15.76 12.30
N ASN A 3 -2.71 -14.77 12.24
CA ASN A 3 -2.67 -13.75 11.18
C ASN A 3 -1.41 -12.86 11.14
N GLU A 4 -0.73 -12.64 12.26
CA GLU A 4 0.49 -11.82 12.27
C GLU A 4 1.71 -12.58 11.78
N ASP A 5 1.81 -13.86 12.09
CA ASP A 5 2.92 -14.70 11.63
C ASP A 5 2.81 -14.99 10.13
N ASP A 6 1.61 -15.18 9.61
CA ASP A 6 1.35 -15.33 8.17
C ASP A 6 1.70 -14.04 7.39
N LEU A 7 1.37 -12.86 7.93
CA LEU A 7 1.73 -11.58 7.34
C LEU A 7 3.24 -11.32 7.34
N ARG A 8 3.94 -11.73 8.41
CA ARG A 8 5.41 -11.65 8.48
C ARG A 8 6.07 -12.62 7.49
N GLY A 9 5.51 -13.83 7.36
CA GLY A 9 5.94 -14.82 6.37
C GLY A 9 5.82 -14.28 4.95
N LEU A 10 4.67 -13.71 4.60
CA LEU A 10 4.42 -13.10 3.30
C LEU A 10 5.39 -11.96 3.00
N ALA A 11 5.67 -11.08 3.96
CA ALA A 11 6.62 -9.98 3.79
C ALA A 11 8.02 -10.48 3.44
N LYS A 12 8.50 -11.55 4.11
CA LYS A 12 9.81 -12.16 3.80
C LYS A 12 9.87 -12.73 2.38
N VAL A 13 8.79 -13.39 1.92
CA VAL A 13 8.71 -13.90 0.54
C VAL A 13 8.79 -12.75 -0.47
N MET A 14 8.10 -11.63 -0.23
CA MET A 14 8.13 -10.45 -1.11
C MET A 14 9.52 -9.79 -1.14
N ASP A 15 10.20 -9.69 -0.01
CA ASP A 15 11.57 -9.18 0.06
C ASP A 15 12.54 -10.11 -0.70
N PHE A 16 12.34 -11.42 -0.62
CA PHE A 16 13.11 -12.40 -1.40
C PHE A 16 12.88 -12.24 -2.91
N MET A 17 11.61 -12.05 -3.35
CA MET A 17 11.30 -11.79 -4.75
C MET A 17 11.97 -10.50 -5.25
N ARG A 18 12.03 -9.45 -4.41
CA ARG A 18 12.74 -8.21 -4.73
C ARG A 18 14.24 -8.44 -4.87
N ALA A 19 14.84 -9.22 -3.98
CA ALA A 19 16.26 -9.57 -4.06
C ALA A 19 16.58 -10.32 -5.35
N ILE A 20 15.75 -11.28 -5.77
CA ILE A 20 15.88 -11.98 -7.05
C ILE A 20 15.76 -11.00 -8.23
N SER A 21 14.81 -10.06 -8.19
CA SER A 21 14.65 -9.04 -9.22
C SER A 21 15.93 -8.21 -9.39
N ILE A 22 16.51 -7.74 -8.28
CA ILE A 22 17.77 -6.99 -8.27
C ILE A 22 18.93 -7.85 -8.80
N LEU A 23 18.97 -9.12 -8.41
CA LEU A 23 19.99 -10.06 -8.89
C LEU A 23 19.96 -10.17 -10.42
N PHE A 24 18.78 -10.26 -11.04
CA PHE A 24 18.66 -10.26 -12.51
C PHE A 24 19.16 -8.95 -13.15
N VAL A 25 18.94 -7.79 -12.51
CA VAL A 25 19.49 -6.50 -12.97
C VAL A 25 21.03 -6.54 -12.93
N VAL A 26 21.60 -6.98 -11.82
CA VAL A 26 23.05 -7.06 -11.64
C VAL A 26 23.67 -8.03 -12.65
N ILE A 27 23.07 -9.19 -12.84
CA ILE A 27 23.52 -10.19 -13.82
C ILE A 27 23.43 -9.62 -15.25
N ASN A 28 22.37 -8.91 -15.60
CA ASN A 28 22.24 -8.27 -16.91
C ASN A 28 23.39 -7.26 -17.12
N ILE A 29 23.64 -6.37 -16.17
CA ILE A 29 24.72 -5.39 -16.24
C ILE A 29 26.07 -6.10 -16.38
N TYR A 30 26.35 -7.09 -15.54
CA TYR A 30 27.63 -7.80 -15.57
C TYR A 30 27.86 -8.50 -16.93
N TRP A 31 26.85 -9.19 -17.45
CA TRP A 31 26.98 -9.96 -18.71
C TRP A 31 27.15 -9.04 -19.92
N PHE A 32 26.31 -8.03 -20.08
CA PHE A 32 26.33 -7.16 -21.27
C PHE A 32 27.44 -6.08 -21.23
N CYS A 33 27.93 -5.73 -20.04
CA CYS A 33 29.06 -4.82 -19.86
C CYS A 33 30.36 -5.56 -19.52
N TYR A 34 30.46 -6.86 -19.76
CA TYR A 34 31.60 -7.73 -19.37
C TYR A 34 32.93 -7.19 -19.81
N GLN A 35 33.07 -6.61 -21.01
CA GLN A 35 34.34 -6.07 -21.53
C GLN A 35 34.88 -4.94 -20.64
N SER A 36 34.00 -4.06 -20.13
CA SER A 36 34.35 -2.97 -19.21
C SER A 36 34.84 -3.52 -17.86
N PHE A 37 34.09 -4.47 -17.32
CA PHE A 37 34.47 -5.11 -16.04
C PHE A 37 35.79 -5.80 -16.13
N ARG A 38 36.09 -6.46 -17.26
CA ARG A 38 37.38 -7.08 -17.50
C ARG A 38 38.53 -6.06 -17.60
N GLN A 39 38.32 -4.92 -18.24
CA GLN A 39 39.30 -3.83 -18.29
C GLN A 39 39.58 -3.24 -16.91
N TRP A 40 38.58 -3.20 -16.04
CA TRP A 40 38.70 -2.72 -14.64
C TRP A 40 39.28 -3.79 -13.69
N GLY A 41 39.61 -4.97 -14.19
CA GLY A 41 40.11 -6.07 -13.38
C GLY A 41 39.07 -6.76 -12.50
N ILE A 42 37.79 -6.46 -12.73
CA ILE A 42 36.65 -7.04 -12.00
C ILE A 42 36.14 -8.26 -12.80
N ASN A 43 36.86 -9.39 -12.72
CA ASN A 43 36.39 -10.66 -13.27
C ASN A 43 36.38 -11.73 -12.17
N ILE A 44 35.24 -12.36 -11.98
CA ILE A 44 35.05 -13.41 -10.98
C ILE A 44 34.85 -14.72 -11.73
N GLY A 45 35.93 -15.50 -11.89
CA GLY A 45 35.93 -16.71 -12.71
C GLY A 45 34.87 -17.76 -12.31
N VAL A 46 34.43 -17.79 -11.06
CA VAL A 46 33.32 -18.66 -10.62
C VAL A 46 32.00 -18.18 -11.19
N VAL A 47 31.76 -16.87 -11.14
CA VAL A 47 30.53 -16.26 -11.68
C VAL A 47 30.47 -16.45 -13.18
N ASP A 48 31.57 -16.25 -13.88
CA ASP A 48 31.68 -16.43 -15.33
C ASP A 48 31.28 -17.86 -15.75
N LYS A 49 31.79 -18.87 -15.04
CA LYS A 49 31.47 -20.29 -15.30
C LYS A 49 29.98 -20.58 -15.08
N ILE A 50 29.41 -20.04 -14.00
CA ILE A 50 27.98 -20.20 -13.69
C ILE A 50 27.12 -19.54 -14.77
N LEU A 51 27.42 -18.32 -15.15
CA LEU A 51 26.66 -17.59 -16.17
C LEU A 51 26.78 -18.23 -17.55
N LEU A 52 27.97 -18.74 -17.94
CA LEU A 52 28.15 -19.50 -19.16
C LEU A 52 27.32 -20.78 -19.19
N ASN A 53 27.21 -21.49 -18.06
CA ASN A 53 26.35 -22.66 -17.97
C ASN A 53 24.88 -22.31 -18.12
N PHE A 54 24.41 -21.23 -17.46
CA PHE A 54 23.06 -20.73 -17.63
C PHE A 54 22.76 -20.31 -19.07
N GLN A 55 23.74 -19.68 -19.74
CA GLN A 55 23.57 -19.31 -21.15
C GLN A 55 23.41 -20.56 -22.04
N ARG A 56 24.20 -21.62 -21.80
CA ARG A 56 24.16 -22.85 -22.60
C ARG A 56 22.88 -23.65 -22.36
N THR A 57 22.38 -23.67 -21.12
CA THR A 57 21.24 -24.51 -20.74
C THR A 57 19.90 -23.81 -20.99
N ALA A 58 19.79 -22.53 -20.62
CA ALA A 58 18.52 -21.79 -20.64
C ALA A 58 18.46 -20.69 -21.72
N GLY A 59 19.58 -20.40 -22.41
CA GLY A 59 19.64 -19.32 -23.38
C GLY A 59 19.29 -17.93 -22.82
N LEU A 60 19.43 -17.75 -21.50
CA LEU A 60 18.95 -16.58 -20.77
C LEU A 60 19.55 -15.25 -21.25
N PHE A 61 20.79 -15.29 -21.75
CA PHE A 61 21.55 -14.14 -22.23
C PHE A 61 21.60 -14.04 -23.75
N SER A 62 20.85 -14.85 -24.48
CA SER A 62 20.76 -14.76 -25.94
C SER A 62 20.14 -13.44 -26.39
N ASN A 63 19.28 -12.86 -25.56
CA ASN A 63 18.71 -11.55 -25.77
C ASN A 63 18.75 -10.73 -24.47
N ILE A 64 19.17 -9.48 -24.58
CA ILE A 64 19.25 -8.53 -23.45
C ILE A 64 17.90 -8.33 -22.76
N LEU A 65 16.79 -8.57 -23.48
CA LEU A 65 15.43 -8.39 -22.96
C LEU A 65 15.02 -9.52 -22.00
N TYR A 66 15.54 -10.73 -22.12
CA TYR A 66 15.08 -11.85 -21.28
C TYR A 66 15.36 -11.62 -19.80
N THR A 67 16.58 -11.26 -19.44
CA THR A 67 16.94 -10.97 -18.06
C THR A 67 16.18 -9.76 -17.50
N LYS A 68 15.90 -8.75 -18.34
CA LYS A 68 15.08 -7.60 -17.99
C LYS A 68 13.64 -7.98 -17.71
N LEU A 69 13.04 -8.84 -18.55
CA LEU A 69 11.69 -9.35 -18.35
C LEU A 69 11.56 -10.14 -17.03
N PHE A 70 12.50 -11.05 -16.77
CA PHE A 70 12.53 -11.77 -15.49
C PHE A 70 12.62 -10.82 -14.30
N SER A 71 13.52 -9.83 -14.39
CA SER A 71 13.63 -8.81 -13.33
C SER A 71 12.30 -8.10 -13.08
N VAL A 72 11.59 -7.64 -14.12
CA VAL A 72 10.31 -6.93 -13.99
C VAL A 72 9.20 -7.85 -13.47
N VAL A 73 9.16 -9.13 -13.88
CA VAL A 73 8.19 -10.10 -13.34
C VAL A 73 8.38 -10.27 -11.83
N PHE A 74 9.61 -10.51 -11.36
CA PHE A 74 9.89 -10.63 -9.93
C PHE A 74 9.66 -9.31 -9.18
N LEU A 75 9.93 -8.16 -9.82
CA LEU A 75 9.60 -6.85 -9.26
C LEU A 75 8.09 -6.68 -9.06
N ALA A 76 7.30 -7.01 -10.08
CA ALA A 76 5.83 -6.94 -10.01
C ALA A 76 5.28 -7.83 -8.89
N LEU A 77 5.76 -9.08 -8.78
CA LEU A 77 5.40 -9.98 -7.69
C LEU A 77 5.75 -9.38 -6.33
N SER A 78 6.95 -8.77 -6.19
CA SER A 78 7.37 -8.14 -4.93
C SER A 78 6.50 -6.96 -4.52
N CYS A 79 5.90 -6.24 -5.48
CA CYS A 79 5.03 -5.10 -5.19
C CYS A 79 3.66 -5.52 -4.63
N LEU A 80 3.20 -6.76 -4.86
CA LEU A 80 1.93 -7.26 -4.34
C LEU A 80 1.90 -7.31 -2.80
N GLY A 81 3.05 -7.44 -2.16
CA GLY A 81 3.18 -7.51 -0.70
C GLY A 81 3.22 -6.16 0.02
N THR A 82 3.21 -5.02 -0.69
CA THR A 82 3.29 -3.71 -0.03
C THR A 82 2.05 -3.44 0.83
N LYS A 83 2.26 -2.91 2.04
CA LYS A 83 1.16 -2.52 2.94
C LYS A 83 0.42 -1.32 2.35
N GLY A 84 -0.92 -1.36 2.40
CA GLY A 84 -1.75 -0.20 2.07
C GLY A 84 -1.48 0.91 3.08
N VAL A 85 -1.08 2.08 2.61
CA VAL A 85 -0.96 3.29 3.43
C VAL A 85 -1.86 4.33 2.77
N LYS A 86 -2.76 4.94 3.53
CA LYS A 86 -3.59 6.06 3.05
C LYS A 86 -2.68 7.25 2.75
N GLU A 87 -2.19 7.35 1.54
CA GLU A 87 -1.52 8.56 1.03
C GLU A 87 -2.51 9.31 0.14
N GLU A 88 -2.99 10.45 0.61
CA GLU A 88 -4.02 11.28 -0.05
C GLU A 88 -3.58 11.92 -1.38
N LYS A 89 -2.31 11.77 -1.79
CA LYS A 89 -1.73 12.55 -2.89
C LYS A 89 -1.25 11.74 -4.10
N ILE A 90 -1.48 10.43 -4.15
CA ILE A 90 -1.06 9.61 -5.29
C ILE A 90 -2.17 9.66 -6.34
N THR A 91 -1.87 10.27 -7.48
CA THR A 91 -2.77 10.32 -8.64
C THR A 91 -2.33 9.34 -9.72
N TRP A 92 -3.26 8.76 -10.45
CA TRP A 92 -2.99 7.86 -11.59
C TRP A 92 -2.03 8.49 -12.61
N ASN A 93 -2.14 9.80 -12.85
CA ASN A 93 -1.26 10.50 -13.79
C ASN A 93 0.22 10.41 -13.39
N LYS A 94 0.54 10.53 -12.11
CA LYS A 94 1.92 10.36 -11.61
C LYS A 94 2.42 8.94 -11.84
N ILE A 95 1.58 7.94 -11.59
CA ILE A 95 1.92 6.52 -11.79
C ILE A 95 2.24 6.25 -13.26
N TYR A 96 1.40 6.71 -14.18
CA TYR A 96 1.62 6.53 -15.62
C TYR A 96 2.92 7.19 -16.08
N VAL A 97 3.24 8.40 -15.59
CA VAL A 97 4.50 9.08 -15.93
C VAL A 97 5.70 8.26 -15.46
N PHE A 98 5.72 7.80 -14.21
CA PHE A 98 6.84 7.00 -13.70
C PHE A 98 6.93 5.64 -14.37
N LEU A 99 5.82 5.02 -14.70
CA LEU A 99 5.79 3.74 -15.41
C LEU A 99 6.33 3.87 -16.84
N THR A 100 5.92 4.91 -17.59
CA THR A 100 6.39 5.15 -18.96
C THR A 100 7.87 5.51 -18.99
N ILE A 101 8.32 6.43 -18.13
CA ILE A 101 9.73 6.79 -17.99
C ILE A 101 10.56 5.57 -17.61
N GLY A 102 10.11 4.82 -16.60
CA GLY A 102 10.78 3.61 -16.15
C GLY A 102 10.88 2.57 -17.25
N PHE A 103 9.81 2.34 -18.01
CA PHE A 103 9.81 1.41 -19.13
C PHE A 103 10.80 1.82 -20.23
N ILE A 104 10.80 3.08 -20.63
CA ILE A 104 11.71 3.62 -21.66
C ILE A 104 13.16 3.46 -21.19
N LEU A 105 13.50 3.94 -19.99
CA LEU A 105 14.86 3.89 -19.46
C LEU A 105 15.35 2.46 -19.22
N PHE A 106 14.47 1.54 -18.83
CA PHE A 106 14.85 0.17 -18.50
C PHE A 106 14.98 -0.72 -19.75
N PHE A 107 14.02 -0.65 -20.66
CA PHE A 107 13.98 -1.56 -21.81
C PHE A 107 14.72 -1.02 -23.04
N LEU A 108 14.62 0.28 -23.32
CA LEU A 108 15.16 0.87 -24.57
C LEU A 108 16.61 1.34 -24.45
N ASN A 109 17.31 1.11 -23.34
CA ASN A 109 18.68 1.59 -23.14
C ASN A 109 19.76 0.72 -23.83
N TRP A 110 19.42 -0.36 -24.52
CA TRP A 110 20.38 -1.26 -25.18
C TRP A 110 21.25 -0.55 -26.23
N TRP A 111 20.70 0.48 -26.89
CA TRP A 111 21.44 1.24 -27.90
C TRP A 111 22.61 2.05 -27.33
N LEU A 112 22.61 2.33 -26.00
CA LEU A 112 23.71 3.00 -25.32
C LEU A 112 24.99 2.19 -25.34
N LEU A 113 24.90 0.88 -25.45
CA LEU A 113 26.08 -0.01 -25.53
C LEU A 113 26.76 0.04 -26.89
N VAL A 114 26.10 0.56 -27.93
CA VAL A 114 26.57 0.59 -29.31
C VAL A 114 27.01 2.02 -29.73
N LEU A 115 26.88 2.99 -28.85
CA LEU A 115 27.30 4.37 -29.13
C LEU A 115 28.81 4.46 -29.37
N PRO A 116 29.27 5.34 -30.28
CA PRO A 116 30.70 5.58 -30.55
C PRO A 116 31.38 6.41 -29.44
N LEU A 117 31.26 5.95 -28.20
CA LEU A 117 31.84 6.59 -27.03
C LEU A 117 32.87 5.64 -26.39
N PRO A 118 33.75 6.13 -25.51
CA PRO A 118 34.62 5.27 -24.74
C PRO A 118 33.84 4.17 -24.01
N LEU A 119 34.38 2.95 -23.99
CA LEU A 119 33.71 1.78 -23.40
C LEU A 119 33.21 2.03 -21.96
N ALA A 120 34.04 2.71 -21.17
CA ALA A 120 33.69 3.10 -19.80
C ALA A 120 32.46 4.05 -19.73
N ALA A 121 32.35 5.00 -20.67
CA ALA A 121 31.21 5.93 -20.73
C ALA A 121 29.92 5.21 -21.12
N ASN A 122 29.96 4.33 -22.13
CA ASN A 122 28.83 3.54 -22.54
C ASN A 122 28.30 2.68 -21.37
N THR A 123 29.20 2.03 -20.66
CA THR A 123 28.87 1.21 -19.48
C THR A 123 28.28 2.05 -18.37
N ALA A 124 28.86 3.19 -18.05
CA ALA A 124 28.34 4.08 -17.02
C ALA A 124 26.93 4.60 -17.35
N LEU A 125 26.69 5.03 -18.60
CA LEU A 125 25.39 5.44 -19.07
C LEU A 125 24.35 4.30 -19.04
N TYR A 126 24.76 3.10 -19.43
CA TYR A 126 23.89 1.93 -19.38
C TYR A 126 23.50 1.57 -17.95
N ILE A 127 24.45 1.55 -17.01
CA ILE A 127 24.20 1.29 -15.59
C ILE A 127 23.26 2.36 -15.01
N PHE A 128 23.55 3.63 -15.28
CA PHE A 128 22.76 4.75 -14.77
C PHE A 128 21.30 4.69 -15.26
N THR A 129 21.09 4.54 -16.56
CA THR A 129 19.76 4.49 -17.15
C THR A 129 18.98 3.25 -16.71
N MET A 130 19.65 2.11 -16.60
CA MET A 130 19.04 0.86 -16.14
C MET A 130 18.62 0.95 -14.67
N THR A 131 19.47 1.49 -13.80
CA THR A 131 19.15 1.68 -12.37
C THR A 131 18.04 2.71 -12.17
N ALA A 132 18.11 3.85 -12.87
CA ALA A 132 17.06 4.88 -12.83
C ALA A 132 15.70 4.33 -13.33
N GLY A 133 15.73 3.57 -14.44
CA GLY A 133 14.55 2.89 -14.98
C GLY A 133 13.95 1.88 -13.98
N TYR A 134 14.79 1.06 -13.37
CA TYR A 134 14.38 0.08 -12.36
C TYR A 134 13.73 0.75 -11.14
N LEU A 135 14.35 1.81 -10.60
CA LEU A 135 13.80 2.56 -9.46
C LEU A 135 12.47 3.23 -9.79
N SER A 136 12.33 3.76 -11.01
CA SER A 136 11.06 4.33 -11.49
C SER A 136 9.95 3.27 -11.59
N LEU A 137 10.26 2.09 -12.11
CA LEU A 137 9.32 0.96 -12.18
C LEU A 137 8.93 0.45 -10.79
N LEU A 138 9.90 0.37 -9.87
CA LEU A 138 9.65 -0.01 -8.47
C LEU A 138 8.72 1.00 -7.78
N ALA A 139 8.97 2.30 -7.92
CA ALA A 139 8.12 3.34 -7.36
C ALA A 139 6.69 3.26 -7.92
N ALA A 140 6.54 3.13 -9.24
CA ALA A 140 5.25 2.97 -9.88
C ALA A 140 4.51 1.71 -9.40
N GLY A 141 5.21 0.56 -9.32
CA GLY A 141 4.64 -0.70 -8.84
C GLY A 141 4.15 -0.64 -7.38
N VAL A 142 4.92 0.01 -6.50
CA VAL A 142 4.52 0.24 -5.10
C VAL A 142 3.27 1.13 -5.03
N TRP A 143 3.21 2.21 -5.80
CA TRP A 143 2.05 3.11 -5.83
C TRP A 143 0.79 2.43 -6.39
N ILE A 144 0.92 1.64 -7.45
CA ILE A 144 -0.19 0.82 -7.99
C ILE A 144 -0.72 -0.11 -6.90
N SER A 145 0.17 -0.85 -6.23
CA SER A 145 -0.25 -1.79 -5.19
C SER A 145 -0.94 -1.09 -4.02
N ARG A 146 -0.46 0.09 -3.61
CA ARG A 146 -1.10 0.89 -2.56
C ARG A 146 -2.49 1.37 -2.97
N LEU A 147 -2.66 1.90 -4.19
CA LEU A 147 -3.96 2.35 -4.67
C LEU A 147 -4.96 1.20 -4.80
N LEU A 148 -4.54 0.06 -5.35
CA LEU A 148 -5.40 -1.11 -5.45
C LEU A 148 -5.86 -1.60 -4.08
N LYS A 149 -4.96 -1.65 -3.10
CA LYS A 149 -5.31 -2.06 -1.74
C LYS A 149 -6.19 -1.05 -1.03
N ASN A 150 -5.97 0.25 -1.21
CA ASN A 150 -6.87 1.26 -0.65
C ASN A 150 -8.28 1.12 -1.23
N ASN A 151 -8.42 0.93 -2.54
CA ASN A 151 -9.72 0.73 -3.17
C ASN A 151 -10.41 -0.59 -2.73
N LEU A 152 -9.62 -1.62 -2.38
CA LEU A 152 -10.15 -2.88 -1.85
C LEU A 152 -10.47 -2.82 -0.35
N MET A 153 -9.87 -1.88 0.39
CA MET A 153 -10.17 -1.63 1.81
C MET A 153 -11.32 -0.64 2.01
N ASP A 154 -11.65 0.16 1.00
CA ASP A 154 -12.89 0.90 0.99
C ASP A 154 -14.03 -0.12 0.86
N ASP A 155 -14.94 -0.10 1.84
CA ASP A 155 -16.04 -1.05 1.95
C ASP A 155 -16.81 -1.10 0.62
N VAL A 156 -16.72 -2.26 -0.07
CA VAL A 156 -17.38 -2.47 -1.37
C VAL A 156 -18.88 -2.25 -1.28
N PHE A 157 -19.45 -2.38 -0.06
CA PHE A 157 -20.85 -2.14 0.22
C PHE A 157 -21.16 -0.69 0.61
N ASN A 158 -20.13 0.16 0.81
CA ASN A 158 -20.30 1.55 1.21
C ASN A 158 -19.47 2.52 0.34
N LEU A 159 -19.62 2.44 -0.97
CA LEU A 159 -18.91 3.27 -1.97
C LEU A 159 -19.16 4.77 -1.79
N GLU A 160 -20.27 5.15 -1.19
CA GLU A 160 -20.65 6.56 -0.96
C GLU A 160 -20.36 7.04 0.46
N ASN A 161 -19.64 6.25 1.29
CA ASN A 161 -19.44 6.51 2.73
C ASN A 161 -20.75 6.74 3.49
N GLU A 162 -21.80 6.03 3.09
CA GLU A 162 -23.07 6.07 3.77
C GLU A 162 -23.01 5.29 5.08
N SER A 163 -23.63 5.80 6.12
CA SER A 163 -23.92 5.02 7.30
C SER A 163 -25.16 4.14 7.06
N PHE A 164 -25.31 3.10 7.87
CA PHE A 164 -26.55 2.32 7.85
C PHE A 164 -27.73 3.16 8.30
N ALA A 165 -28.93 2.77 7.86
CA ALA A 165 -30.16 3.45 8.27
C ALA A 165 -30.32 3.42 9.79
N GLN A 166 -30.51 4.59 10.40
CA GLN A 166 -30.73 4.73 11.83
C GLN A 166 -32.20 5.11 12.09
N GLU A 167 -32.62 4.95 13.33
CA GLU A 167 -33.99 5.33 13.74
C GLU A 167 -34.15 6.86 13.68
N THR A 168 -35.14 7.30 12.95
CA THR A 168 -35.49 8.74 12.81
C THR A 168 -36.57 9.19 13.76
N ARG A 169 -37.32 8.25 14.36
CA ARG A 169 -38.39 8.56 15.28
C ARG A 169 -37.87 8.77 16.69
N LEU A 170 -38.32 9.81 17.34
CA LEU A 170 -38.12 10.00 18.77
C LEU A 170 -39.08 9.06 19.52
N ILE A 171 -38.53 8.12 20.29
CA ILE A 171 -39.28 7.21 21.15
C ILE A 171 -39.08 7.66 22.59
N GLU A 172 -40.03 8.43 23.09
CA GLU A 172 -39.98 8.99 24.44
C GLU A 172 -40.95 8.29 25.37
N ASN A 173 -40.50 8.02 26.59
CA ASN A 173 -41.30 7.54 27.69
C ASN A 173 -40.74 8.12 29.01
N GLU A 174 -41.39 7.79 30.12
CA GLU A 174 -41.02 8.26 31.46
C GLU A 174 -39.53 8.00 31.80
N TYR A 175 -38.93 6.92 31.28
CA TYR A 175 -37.58 6.47 31.64
C TYR A 175 -36.56 6.71 30.52
N SER A 176 -36.98 6.93 29.29
CA SER A 176 -36.11 6.95 28.13
C SER A 176 -35.04 8.04 28.20
N ILE A 177 -33.90 7.73 27.59
CA ILE A 177 -32.85 8.71 27.28
C ILE A 177 -32.69 8.72 25.77
N ASN A 178 -32.80 9.91 25.18
CA ASN A 178 -32.80 10.08 23.74
C ASN A 178 -31.61 10.94 23.33
N LEU A 179 -30.72 10.39 22.52
CA LEU A 179 -29.52 11.07 22.03
C LEU A 179 -29.74 11.49 20.58
N PRO A 180 -29.67 12.79 20.24
CA PRO A 180 -29.77 13.23 18.87
C PRO A 180 -28.54 12.80 18.08
N THR A 181 -28.77 12.31 16.86
CA THR A 181 -27.69 11.87 15.93
C THR A 181 -27.93 12.46 14.56
N ARG A 182 -26.86 12.54 13.77
CA ARG A 182 -26.92 12.81 12.33
C ARG A 182 -26.20 11.71 11.59
N PHE A 183 -26.80 11.22 10.52
CA PHE A 183 -26.25 10.18 9.70
C PHE A 183 -26.47 10.48 8.21
N TYR A 184 -25.48 10.07 7.39
CA TYR A 184 -25.55 10.22 5.94
C TYR A 184 -26.09 8.94 5.33
N TYR A 185 -27.28 9.00 4.71
CA TYR A 185 -27.92 7.85 4.10
C TYR A 185 -28.75 8.27 2.89
N LYS A 186 -28.71 7.49 1.80
CA LYS A 186 -29.33 7.80 0.52
C LYS A 186 -28.97 9.18 -0.01
N LYS A 187 -27.68 9.49 0.01
CA LYS A 187 -27.11 10.76 -0.46
C LYS A 187 -27.61 12.01 0.26
N LYS A 188 -28.15 11.87 1.47
CA LYS A 188 -28.66 12.97 2.30
C LYS A 188 -28.25 12.82 3.75
N TRP A 189 -28.02 13.95 4.38
CA TRP A 189 -27.92 14.02 5.83
C TRP A 189 -29.31 13.92 6.43
N ASN A 190 -29.48 12.98 7.34
CA ASN A 190 -30.73 12.75 8.06
C ASN A 190 -30.48 12.94 9.55
N ASP A 191 -31.44 13.50 10.24
CA ASP A 191 -31.44 13.55 11.70
C ASP A 191 -32.07 12.27 12.24
N GLY A 192 -31.50 11.76 13.31
CA GLY A 192 -31.93 10.50 13.93
C GLY A 192 -31.81 10.52 15.44
N TRP A 193 -32.18 9.41 16.04
CA TRP A 193 -32.19 9.27 17.50
C TRP A 193 -31.61 7.92 17.91
N ILE A 194 -30.75 7.92 18.92
CA ILE A 194 -30.47 6.73 19.70
C ILE A 194 -31.42 6.73 20.89
N ASN A 195 -32.43 5.88 20.84
CA ASN A 195 -33.48 5.81 21.87
C ASN A 195 -33.12 4.69 22.86
N VAL A 196 -32.70 5.06 24.06
CA VAL A 196 -32.50 4.15 25.17
C VAL A 196 -33.77 4.08 25.97
N VAL A 197 -34.69 3.19 25.56
CA VAL A 197 -36.06 3.12 26.08
C VAL A 197 -36.09 2.67 27.55
N ASN A 198 -35.13 1.86 27.98
CA ASN A 198 -35.01 1.39 29.36
C ASN A 198 -33.53 1.48 29.83
N PRO A 199 -33.12 2.63 30.42
CA PRO A 199 -31.76 2.87 30.87
C PRO A 199 -31.39 2.14 32.16
N PHE A 200 -32.28 1.45 32.82
CA PHE A 200 -32.03 0.71 34.06
C PHE A 200 -31.22 -0.56 33.85
N ARG A 201 -31.06 -1.00 32.62
CA ARG A 201 -30.05 -1.97 32.21
C ARG A 201 -28.74 -1.24 31.96
N ALA A 202 -27.69 -1.59 32.66
CA ALA A 202 -26.39 -0.91 32.57
C ALA A 202 -26.01 -0.53 31.13
N SER A 203 -25.53 0.70 30.96
CA SER A 203 -25.01 1.20 29.68
C SER A 203 -23.51 1.39 29.79
N MET A 204 -22.74 0.86 28.80
CA MET A 204 -21.30 1.04 28.73
C MET A 204 -20.96 1.93 27.53
N VAL A 205 -20.15 2.97 27.76
CA VAL A 205 -19.69 3.89 26.72
C VAL A 205 -18.19 3.75 26.56
N LEU A 206 -17.76 3.21 25.42
CA LEU A 206 -16.35 3.00 25.09
C LEU A 206 -15.86 4.02 24.07
N GLY A 207 -14.64 4.49 24.23
CA GLY A 207 -14.01 5.39 23.26
C GLY A 207 -12.65 5.88 23.78
N THR A 208 -11.81 6.34 22.86
CA THR A 208 -10.48 6.89 23.18
C THR A 208 -10.59 8.20 23.97
N PRO A 209 -9.54 8.59 24.73
CA PRO A 209 -9.48 9.92 25.35
C PRO A 209 -9.73 11.02 24.30
N GLY A 210 -10.53 12.05 24.67
CA GLY A 210 -10.87 13.14 23.74
C GLY A 210 -11.95 12.85 22.70
N SER A 211 -12.56 11.66 22.66
CA SER A 211 -13.62 11.31 21.69
C SER A 211 -14.98 11.96 21.96
N GLY A 212 -15.11 12.85 22.95
CA GLY A 212 -16.33 13.56 23.25
C GLY A 212 -17.39 12.76 24.01
N LYS A 213 -17.07 11.60 24.60
CA LYS A 213 -18.01 10.74 25.35
C LYS A 213 -18.81 11.50 26.41
N SER A 214 -18.11 12.25 27.24
CA SER A 214 -18.73 13.00 28.33
C SER A 214 -19.69 14.04 27.78
N TYR A 215 -19.31 14.79 26.77
CA TYR A 215 -20.15 15.83 26.16
C TYR A 215 -21.37 15.27 25.42
N ALA A 216 -21.14 14.31 24.54
CA ALA A 216 -22.20 13.83 23.66
C ALA A 216 -23.15 12.84 24.34
N ILE A 217 -22.69 12.07 25.31
CA ILE A 217 -23.47 10.98 25.88
C ILE A 217 -23.75 11.21 27.37
N VAL A 218 -22.69 11.28 28.21
CA VAL A 218 -22.85 11.29 29.67
C VAL A 218 -23.66 12.51 30.14
N ASN A 219 -23.34 13.70 29.62
CA ASN A 219 -24.09 14.93 29.98
C ASN A 219 -25.55 14.85 29.60
N ASN A 220 -25.85 14.24 28.44
CA ASN A 220 -27.25 14.05 28.02
C ASN A 220 -28.02 13.07 28.92
N TYR A 221 -27.32 12.01 29.37
CA TYR A 221 -27.91 11.08 30.36
C TYR A 221 -28.23 11.77 31.66
N ILE A 222 -27.27 12.51 32.24
CA ILE A 222 -27.45 13.23 33.50
C ILE A 222 -28.57 14.23 33.37
N LYS A 223 -28.54 15.08 32.32
CA LYS A 223 -29.52 16.14 32.11
C LYS A 223 -30.95 15.59 32.03
N GLN A 224 -31.19 14.59 31.15
CA GLN A 224 -32.53 14.05 30.95
C GLN A 224 -33.04 13.29 32.17
N GLN A 225 -32.19 12.62 32.95
CA GLN A 225 -32.63 11.95 34.17
C GLN A 225 -32.99 12.94 35.26
N ILE A 226 -32.26 14.06 35.42
CA ILE A 226 -32.60 15.13 36.35
C ILE A 226 -33.90 15.81 35.94
N GLU A 227 -34.09 16.13 34.66
CA GLU A 227 -35.32 16.75 34.12
C GLU A 227 -36.55 15.88 34.36
N LYS A 228 -36.37 14.54 34.35
CA LYS A 228 -37.45 13.57 34.64
C LYS A 228 -37.65 13.29 36.14
N GLY A 229 -36.88 13.95 37.02
CA GLY A 229 -37.02 13.84 38.47
C GLY A 229 -36.37 12.62 39.10
N PHE A 230 -35.47 11.92 38.39
CA PHE A 230 -34.74 10.78 38.94
C PHE A 230 -33.55 11.25 39.78
N ALA A 231 -33.26 10.52 40.86
CA ALA A 231 -32.04 10.70 41.65
C ALA A 231 -30.86 10.18 40.86
N VAL A 232 -29.83 11.00 40.73
CA VAL A 232 -28.60 10.66 39.95
C VAL A 232 -27.39 10.72 40.90
N TYR A 233 -26.62 9.67 40.95
CA TYR A 233 -25.31 9.65 41.57
C TYR A 233 -24.20 9.70 40.54
N ILE A 234 -23.36 10.73 40.60
CA ILE A 234 -22.28 10.93 39.64
C ILE A 234 -20.95 10.71 40.40
N TYR A 235 -20.18 9.76 39.90
CA TYR A 235 -18.79 9.56 40.34
C TYR A 235 -17.87 9.86 39.15
N ASP A 236 -17.08 10.91 39.29
CA ASP A 236 -16.07 11.31 38.32
C ASP A 236 -14.69 11.02 38.91
N TYR A 237 -13.88 10.28 38.13
CA TYR A 237 -12.57 9.82 38.58
C TYR A 237 -11.46 10.58 37.85
#